data_30e84b8f0277720d58cf44a0ec74b26f
#
_entry.id   30e84b8f0277720d58cf44a0ec74b26f
#
_cell.length_a   1.000
_cell.length_b   1.000
_cell.length_c   1.000
_cell.angle_alpha   90.00
_cell.angle_beta   90.00
_cell.angle_gamma   90.00
#
_symmetry.space_group_name_H-M   'P 1'
#
loop_
_entity.id
_entity.type
_entity.pdbx_description
1 polymer ?
#
loop_
_entity_poly.entity_id
_entity_poly.type
_entity_poly.pdbx_seq_one_letter_code
_entity_poly.pdbx_strand_id
1 'polypeptide(L)'
;MTVFEELKRRGLIAQMTDEAEIAELINNGKATFYIGFDPTADSLHVGHFMALCLMKRLQMAGNKPIILIGGGTAMIGDPSGKTDMRKMMTKETIQHNVDCFKKQMSRFIDFSEDKAIVVNNGDWLLNLNYIDVLREVGACFSVNRMLTHECYKQRMERGLTFLEFNYMIMQSYDFYKLFQDYGCNMQFGGDDQWANMLGGTELIRLKLGKDAYAMTITLLLNSEGKKMGKTEKGAVWLDAEKTTPYEFYQYWRNVSDQDVIKCLKLLTFVPIEQIEEMERTLEGQQLNQAKELLAYSLTELVHGKEAADQAQDAAKAIFTSGSSSENMPTTAIPAADLQDGGMGILTLMVKAGLCASNGEARRLVQQGGVSVNNEKVTDPKAIITLDGETIIKKGKKVFHKVVVE
;
A
#
# COMPACT_ATOMS: atom_id res chain seq x y z
N MET A 1 -17.32 13.20 18.25
CA MET A 1 -17.16 11.82 17.73
C MET A 1 -15.86 11.29 18.29
N THR A 2 -15.88 10.09 18.88
CA THR A 2 -14.66 9.42 19.36
C THR A 2 -13.88 8.80 18.19
N VAL A 3 -12.59 8.48 18.41
CA VAL A 3 -11.77 7.83 17.35
C VAL A 3 -12.33 6.46 16.98
N PHE A 4 -12.85 5.70 17.95
CA PHE A 4 -13.45 4.39 17.70
C PHE A 4 -14.71 4.50 16.82
N GLU A 5 -15.58 5.47 17.11
CA GLU A 5 -16.76 5.75 16.27
C GLU A 5 -16.37 6.17 14.86
N GLU A 6 -15.32 7.00 14.73
CA GLU A 6 -14.80 7.39 13.43
C GLU A 6 -14.29 6.18 12.63
N LEU A 7 -13.53 5.26 13.26
CA LEU A 7 -13.07 4.04 12.60
C LEU A 7 -14.26 3.16 12.12
N LYS A 8 -15.32 3.05 12.92
CA LYS A 8 -16.56 2.34 12.53
C LYS A 8 -17.24 3.00 11.33
N ARG A 9 -17.48 4.32 11.38
CA ARG A 9 -18.15 5.06 10.29
C ARG A 9 -17.35 5.02 8.98
N ARG A 10 -16.01 4.97 9.09
CA ARG A 10 -15.13 4.83 7.92
C ARG A 10 -15.12 3.41 7.36
N GLY A 11 -15.64 2.41 8.06
CA GLY A 11 -15.62 1.01 7.65
C GLY A 11 -14.22 0.37 7.74
N LEU A 12 -13.37 0.89 8.64
CA LEU A 12 -12.00 0.40 8.82
C LEU A 12 -11.95 -0.92 9.62
N ILE A 13 -12.89 -1.16 10.51
CA ILE A 13 -12.87 -2.30 11.44
C ILE A 13 -13.41 -3.56 10.76
N ALA A 14 -12.67 -4.67 10.82
CA ALA A 14 -13.12 -5.99 10.37
C ALA A 14 -13.43 -6.93 11.54
N GLN A 15 -12.45 -7.25 12.38
CA GLN A 15 -12.61 -8.12 13.54
C GLN A 15 -11.90 -7.51 14.76
N MET A 16 -12.34 -7.87 15.96
CA MET A 16 -11.71 -7.44 17.20
C MET A 16 -11.96 -8.45 18.33
N THR A 17 -11.04 -8.50 19.30
CA THR A 17 -11.13 -9.42 20.43
C THR A 17 -12.13 -8.97 21.48
N ASP A 18 -12.17 -7.68 21.79
CA ASP A 18 -13.09 -7.08 22.77
C ASP A 18 -13.39 -5.63 22.36
N GLU A 19 -14.64 -5.36 22.00
CA GLU A 19 -15.06 -4.05 21.52
C GLU A 19 -15.00 -2.98 22.62
N ALA A 20 -15.43 -3.31 23.82
CA ALA A 20 -15.53 -2.35 24.92
C ALA A 20 -14.15 -1.90 25.39
N GLU A 21 -13.26 -2.86 25.63
CA GLU A 21 -11.89 -2.59 26.08
C GLU A 21 -11.08 -1.86 25.02
N ILE A 22 -11.18 -2.29 23.75
CA ILE A 22 -10.50 -1.62 22.63
C ILE A 22 -10.97 -0.17 22.50
N ALA A 23 -12.29 0.07 22.55
CA ALA A 23 -12.85 1.42 22.48
C ALA A 23 -12.37 2.29 23.66
N GLU A 24 -12.35 1.74 24.87
CA GLU A 24 -11.84 2.46 26.06
C GLU A 24 -10.36 2.84 25.89
N LEU A 25 -9.53 1.89 25.44
CA LEU A 25 -8.10 2.13 25.26
C LEU A 25 -7.82 3.21 24.21
N ILE A 26 -8.38 3.08 22.99
CA ILE A 26 -8.04 3.98 21.88
C ILE A 26 -8.67 5.37 22.02
N ASN A 27 -9.87 5.47 22.62
CA ASN A 27 -10.54 6.75 22.81
C ASN A 27 -9.86 7.62 23.88
N ASN A 28 -9.17 7.01 24.83
CA ASN A 28 -8.52 7.70 25.94
C ASN A 28 -6.99 7.83 25.76
N GLY A 29 -6.45 7.49 24.61
CA GLY A 29 -5.00 7.57 24.34
C GLY A 29 -4.16 6.59 25.19
N LYS A 30 -4.77 5.49 25.65
CA LYS A 30 -4.13 4.49 26.52
C LYS A 30 -3.56 3.30 25.75
N ALA A 31 -3.78 3.21 24.44
CA ALA A 31 -3.23 2.14 23.64
C ALA A 31 -1.77 2.41 23.30
N THR A 32 -0.89 1.52 23.74
CA THR A 32 0.41 1.31 23.11
C THR A 32 0.25 0.13 22.18
N PHE A 33 0.35 0.37 20.87
CA PHE A 33 -0.04 -0.61 19.88
C PHE A 33 1.03 -0.81 18.82
N TYR A 34 1.05 -1.97 18.18
CA TYR A 34 1.97 -2.20 17.07
C TYR A 34 1.29 -2.66 15.79
N ILE A 35 1.94 -2.37 14.68
CA ILE A 35 1.71 -2.98 13.37
C ILE A 35 3.05 -3.45 12.81
N GLY A 36 3.07 -4.69 12.30
CA GLY A 36 4.25 -5.31 11.70
C GLY A 36 4.33 -5.05 10.20
N PHE A 37 5.54 -4.81 9.70
CA PHE A 37 5.85 -4.59 8.30
C PHE A 37 7.07 -5.43 7.90
N ASP A 38 6.86 -6.48 7.11
CA ASP A 38 7.96 -7.26 6.54
C ASP A 38 8.64 -6.47 5.41
N PRO A 39 9.95 -6.17 5.50
CA PRO A 39 10.68 -5.34 4.53
C PRO A 39 11.02 -6.15 3.27
N THR A 40 10.00 -6.56 2.51
CA THR A 40 10.13 -7.41 1.32
C THR A 40 10.48 -6.66 0.04
N ALA A 41 10.62 -5.34 0.11
CA ALA A 41 11.07 -4.43 -0.94
C ALA A 41 11.72 -3.20 -0.29
N ASP A 42 12.44 -2.42 -1.08
CA ASP A 42 13.09 -1.17 -0.67
C ASP A 42 12.14 0.04 -0.62
N SER A 43 10.84 -0.17 -0.79
CA SER A 43 9.81 0.85 -0.64
C SER A 43 8.50 0.26 -0.11
N LEU A 44 7.78 1.09 0.64
CA LEU A 44 6.37 0.88 0.95
C LEU A 44 5.53 1.10 -0.33
N HIS A 45 4.38 0.47 -0.39
CA HIS A 45 3.42 0.61 -1.49
C HIS A 45 1.99 0.81 -0.95
N VAL A 46 1.04 1.09 -1.83
CA VAL A 46 -0.37 1.33 -1.48
C VAL A 46 -0.96 0.23 -0.57
N GLY A 47 -0.49 -1.03 -0.67
CA GLY A 47 -0.93 -2.11 0.22
C GLY A 47 -0.59 -1.89 1.70
N HIS A 48 0.46 -1.10 2.02
CA HIS A 48 0.82 -0.73 3.40
C HIS A 48 0.13 0.57 3.85
N PHE A 49 -0.39 1.34 2.90
CA PHE A 49 -0.83 2.71 3.13
C PHE A 49 -1.98 2.80 4.12
N MET A 50 -2.94 1.88 4.06
CA MET A 50 -4.07 1.87 4.99
C MET A 50 -3.64 1.64 6.43
N ALA A 51 -2.65 0.76 6.66
CA ALA A 51 -2.07 0.54 7.98
C ALA A 51 -1.36 1.79 8.52
N LEU A 52 -0.63 2.52 7.65
CA LEU A 52 0.00 3.80 8.01
C LEU A 52 -1.02 4.89 8.33
N CYS A 53 -2.11 4.98 7.56
CA CYS A 53 -3.21 5.91 7.84
C CYS A 53 -3.89 5.60 9.19
N LEU A 54 -4.10 4.32 9.51
CA LEU A 54 -4.62 3.91 10.82
C LEU A 54 -3.66 4.32 11.93
N MET A 55 -2.36 4.01 11.80
CA MET A 55 -1.36 4.38 12.80
C MET A 55 -1.35 5.89 13.07
N LYS A 56 -1.31 6.69 12.00
CA LYS A 56 -1.35 8.14 12.09
C LYS A 56 -2.60 8.62 12.82
N ARG A 57 -3.77 8.07 12.47
CA ARG A 57 -5.06 8.43 13.08
C ARG A 57 -5.10 8.14 14.57
N LEU A 58 -4.64 6.94 14.97
CA LEU A 58 -4.54 6.56 16.37
C LEU A 58 -3.52 7.40 17.14
N GLN A 59 -2.38 7.73 16.52
CA GLN A 59 -1.39 8.62 17.10
C GLN A 59 -1.95 10.04 17.32
N MET A 60 -2.70 10.58 16.36
CA MET A 60 -3.37 11.88 16.49
C MET A 60 -4.41 11.88 17.64
N ALA A 61 -4.96 10.72 17.98
CA ALA A 61 -5.85 10.54 19.12
C ALA A 61 -5.12 10.27 20.45
N GLY A 62 -3.79 10.43 20.48
CA GLY A 62 -2.95 10.32 21.68
C GLY A 62 -2.44 8.92 21.98
N ASN A 63 -2.69 7.93 21.11
CA ASN A 63 -2.18 6.57 21.29
C ASN A 63 -0.73 6.46 20.79
N LYS A 64 0.04 5.53 21.34
CA LYS A 64 1.46 5.36 21.05
C LYS A 64 1.70 4.20 20.08
N PRO A 65 2.05 4.48 18.80
CA PRO A 65 2.37 3.45 17.84
C PRO A 65 3.80 2.88 18.04
N ILE A 66 3.92 1.58 17.87
CA ILE A 66 5.17 0.86 17.68
C ILE A 66 5.18 0.32 16.24
N ILE A 67 6.16 0.74 15.46
CA ILE A 67 6.40 0.18 14.14
C ILE A 67 7.34 -1.00 14.32
N LEU A 68 6.82 -2.21 14.09
CA LEU A 68 7.63 -3.42 14.09
C LEU A 68 8.10 -3.71 12.66
N ILE A 69 9.39 -3.61 12.41
CA ILE A 69 9.97 -4.02 11.14
C ILE A 69 10.40 -5.49 11.25
N GLY A 70 9.86 -6.31 10.36
CA GLY A 70 10.03 -7.76 10.37
C GLY A 70 11.37 -8.21 9.79
N GLY A 71 12.52 -7.74 10.32
CA GLY A 71 13.85 -8.16 9.83
C GLY A 71 14.12 -9.63 10.04
N GLY A 72 13.61 -10.23 11.12
CA GLY A 72 13.67 -11.66 11.39
C GLY A 72 12.60 -12.44 10.63
N THR A 73 11.34 -12.00 10.70
CA THR A 73 10.20 -12.67 10.03
C THR A 73 10.29 -12.64 8.51
N ALA A 74 10.89 -11.60 7.92
CA ALA A 74 11.11 -11.53 6.47
C ALA A 74 12.06 -12.61 5.94
N MET A 75 12.91 -13.19 6.79
CA MET A 75 13.76 -14.33 6.42
C MET A 75 12.97 -15.62 6.24
N ILE A 76 11.77 -15.69 6.82
CA ILE A 76 10.86 -16.84 6.74
C ILE A 76 9.77 -16.58 5.69
N GLY A 77 9.07 -15.45 5.80
CA GLY A 77 7.98 -15.03 4.94
C GLY A 77 6.61 -15.48 5.44
N ASP A 78 5.71 -14.49 5.59
CA ASP A 78 4.32 -14.71 6.01
C ASP A 78 3.54 -15.52 4.98
N PRO A 79 2.94 -16.68 5.36
CA PRO A 79 2.10 -17.47 4.48
C PRO A 79 0.69 -16.88 4.31
N SER A 80 0.25 -15.96 5.17
CA SER A 80 -1.12 -15.43 5.19
C SER A 80 -1.48 -14.71 3.90
N GLY A 81 -2.64 -15.05 3.33
CA GLY A 81 -3.15 -14.43 2.10
C GLY A 81 -2.33 -14.69 0.84
N LYS A 82 -1.50 -15.74 0.82
CA LYS A 82 -0.63 -16.11 -0.32
C LYS A 82 -0.75 -17.58 -0.70
N THR A 83 -0.53 -17.83 -1.97
CA THR A 83 -0.59 -19.19 -2.54
C THR A 83 0.79 -19.82 -2.71
N ASP A 84 1.85 -19.01 -2.77
CA ASP A 84 3.20 -19.47 -3.06
C ASP A 84 4.20 -19.01 -2.00
N MET A 85 5.27 -19.79 -1.79
CA MET A 85 6.37 -19.46 -0.88
C MET A 85 7.15 -18.24 -1.39
N ARG A 86 7.58 -17.34 -0.47
CA ARG A 86 8.42 -16.21 -0.81
C ARG A 86 9.85 -16.63 -1.16
N LYS A 87 10.50 -15.87 -2.05
CA LYS A 87 11.94 -15.99 -2.25
C LYS A 87 12.67 -15.51 -1.00
N MET A 88 13.65 -16.31 -0.55
CA MET A 88 14.51 -15.94 0.58
C MET A 88 15.40 -14.76 0.18
N MET A 89 15.46 -13.75 1.04
CA MET A 89 16.32 -12.58 0.87
C MET A 89 17.57 -12.69 1.72
N THR A 90 18.65 -12.02 1.32
CA THR A 90 19.88 -11.94 2.14
C THR A 90 19.69 -10.96 3.30
N LYS A 91 20.50 -11.09 4.35
CA LYS A 91 20.47 -10.18 5.50
C LYS A 91 20.75 -8.74 5.11
N GLU A 92 21.67 -8.53 4.17
CA GLU A 92 22.06 -7.21 3.65
C GLU A 92 20.87 -6.56 2.92
N THR A 93 20.18 -7.31 2.06
CA THR A 93 18.96 -6.82 1.37
C THR A 93 17.88 -6.44 2.37
N ILE A 94 17.65 -7.28 3.38
CA ILE A 94 16.65 -6.99 4.43
C ILE A 94 17.03 -5.72 5.19
N GLN A 95 18.30 -5.55 5.58
CA GLN A 95 18.76 -4.36 6.30
C GLN A 95 18.59 -3.09 5.48
N HIS A 96 18.94 -3.13 4.20
CA HIS A 96 18.70 -2.01 3.28
C HIS A 96 17.20 -1.62 3.23
N ASN A 97 16.32 -2.61 3.07
CA ASN A 97 14.89 -2.38 3.03
C ASN A 97 14.35 -1.81 4.35
N VAL A 98 14.88 -2.27 5.50
CA VAL A 98 14.56 -1.74 6.83
C VAL A 98 14.84 -0.24 6.90
N ASP A 99 16.00 0.19 6.42
CA ASP A 99 16.42 1.60 6.45
C ASP A 99 15.55 2.46 5.52
N CYS A 100 15.18 1.93 4.35
CA CYS A 100 14.24 2.57 3.44
C CYS A 100 12.86 2.75 4.08
N PHE A 101 12.34 1.72 4.75
CA PHE A 101 11.04 1.78 5.44
C PHE A 101 11.03 2.82 6.54
N LYS A 102 12.05 2.85 7.41
CA LYS A 102 12.18 3.86 8.48
C LYS A 102 12.10 5.29 7.93
N LYS A 103 12.83 5.56 6.84
CA LYS A 103 12.84 6.88 6.19
C LYS A 103 11.47 7.26 5.63
N GLN A 104 10.75 6.32 5.01
CA GLN A 104 9.43 6.60 4.44
C GLN A 104 8.36 6.76 5.53
N MET A 105 8.39 5.95 6.58
CA MET A 105 7.42 5.99 7.67
C MET A 105 7.48 7.29 8.49
N SER A 106 8.64 7.94 8.57
CA SER A 106 8.79 9.22 9.27
C SER A 106 7.98 10.37 8.63
N ARG A 107 7.47 10.20 7.42
CA ARG A 107 6.53 11.15 6.78
C ARG A 107 5.11 11.05 7.32
N PHE A 108 4.75 9.88 7.88
CA PHE A 108 3.40 9.60 8.37
C PHE A 108 3.32 9.68 9.88
N ILE A 109 4.33 9.21 10.58
CA ILE A 109 4.36 9.02 12.03
C ILE A 109 5.31 10.04 12.65
N ASP A 110 4.87 10.68 13.72
CA ASP A 110 5.67 11.58 14.53
C ASP A 110 6.49 10.77 15.55
N PHE A 111 7.81 10.79 15.40
CA PHE A 111 8.75 10.11 16.28
C PHE A 111 9.37 11.04 17.34
N SER A 112 8.96 12.31 17.38
CA SER A 112 9.47 13.26 18.38
C SER A 112 8.98 12.89 19.78
N GLU A 113 9.78 13.21 20.79
CA GLU A 113 9.39 13.10 22.20
C GLU A 113 8.84 11.71 22.61
N ASP A 114 9.38 10.63 22.06
CA ASP A 114 8.92 9.26 22.30
C ASP A 114 7.45 8.99 21.95
N LYS A 115 6.87 9.77 21.06
CA LYS A 115 5.48 9.59 20.58
C LYS A 115 5.28 8.34 19.74
N ALA A 116 6.35 7.78 19.20
CA ALA A 116 6.34 6.52 18.47
C ALA A 116 7.68 5.80 18.63
N ILE A 117 7.67 4.48 18.44
CA ILE A 117 8.86 3.62 18.53
C ILE A 117 9.01 2.83 17.23
N VAL A 118 10.25 2.68 16.76
CA VAL A 118 10.58 1.74 15.68
C VAL A 118 11.47 0.65 16.26
N VAL A 119 11.07 -0.60 16.05
CA VAL A 119 11.83 -1.78 16.48
C VAL A 119 12.00 -2.76 15.32
N ASN A 120 13.03 -3.58 15.38
CA ASN A 120 13.29 -4.64 14.42
C ASN A 120 13.23 -5.99 15.14
N ASN A 121 12.32 -6.89 14.75
CA ASN A 121 12.22 -8.20 15.39
C ASN A 121 13.43 -9.10 15.15
N GLY A 122 14.30 -8.77 14.20
CA GLY A 122 15.61 -9.41 14.05
C GLY A 122 16.47 -9.28 15.29
N ASP A 123 16.31 -8.22 16.08
CA ASP A 123 17.12 -7.97 17.29
C ASP A 123 16.92 -9.04 18.36
N TRP A 124 15.75 -9.65 18.43
CA TRP A 124 15.46 -10.75 19.37
C TRP A 124 15.30 -12.11 18.67
N LEU A 125 14.59 -12.22 17.54
CA LEU A 125 14.33 -13.50 16.88
C LEU A 125 15.59 -14.23 16.44
N LEU A 126 16.61 -13.50 15.96
CA LEU A 126 17.85 -14.10 15.48
C LEU A 126 18.76 -14.65 16.61
N ASN A 127 18.51 -14.24 17.86
CA ASN A 127 19.29 -14.63 19.01
C ASN A 127 18.57 -15.65 19.91
N LEU A 128 17.37 -16.10 19.53
CA LEU A 128 16.61 -17.08 20.31
C LEU A 128 17.25 -18.47 20.25
N ASN A 129 17.37 -19.12 21.40
CA ASN A 129 17.74 -20.54 21.45
C ASN A 129 16.54 -21.38 21.01
N TYR A 130 16.74 -22.25 20.05
CA TYR A 130 15.65 -23.07 19.47
C TYR A 130 14.98 -23.97 20.50
N ILE A 131 15.75 -24.60 21.38
CA ILE A 131 15.20 -25.49 22.42
C ILE A 131 14.39 -24.72 23.45
N ASP A 132 14.86 -23.54 23.84
CA ASP A 132 14.14 -22.70 24.79
C ASP A 132 12.81 -22.20 24.18
N VAL A 133 12.80 -21.81 22.91
CA VAL A 133 11.57 -21.44 22.20
C VAL A 133 10.59 -22.59 22.16
N LEU A 134 11.01 -23.81 21.82
CA LEU A 134 10.13 -24.98 21.82
C LEU A 134 9.54 -25.27 23.19
N ARG A 135 10.32 -25.21 24.24
CA ARG A 135 9.90 -25.48 25.62
C ARG A 135 8.99 -24.39 26.17
N GLU A 136 9.37 -23.13 25.99
CA GLU A 136 8.73 -22.00 26.66
C GLU A 136 7.54 -21.44 25.86
N VAL A 137 7.67 -21.39 24.55
CA VAL A 137 6.68 -20.80 23.64
C VAL A 137 5.90 -21.88 22.91
N GLY A 138 6.57 -22.85 22.32
CA GLY A 138 5.94 -23.92 21.54
C GLY A 138 4.92 -24.74 22.36
N ALA A 139 5.17 -24.94 23.66
CA ALA A 139 4.23 -25.60 24.57
C ALA A 139 2.89 -24.85 24.73
N CYS A 140 2.81 -23.56 24.40
CA CYS A 140 1.59 -22.78 24.44
C CYS A 140 0.72 -22.92 23.17
N PHE A 141 1.22 -23.59 22.13
CA PHE A 141 0.53 -23.72 20.83
C PHE A 141 0.08 -25.15 20.56
N SER A 142 -1.20 -25.32 20.30
CA SER A 142 -1.75 -26.60 19.84
C SER A 142 -1.70 -26.68 18.31
N VAL A 143 -0.94 -27.63 17.77
CA VAL A 143 -0.86 -27.87 16.30
C VAL A 143 -2.25 -28.11 15.72
N ASN A 144 -3.10 -28.90 16.40
CA ASN A 144 -4.46 -29.17 15.92
C ASN A 144 -5.28 -27.88 15.80
N ARG A 145 -5.15 -26.97 16.77
CA ARG A 145 -5.83 -25.67 16.73
C ARG A 145 -5.27 -24.77 15.63
N MET A 146 -3.95 -24.71 15.48
CA MET A 146 -3.32 -23.92 14.43
C MET A 146 -3.79 -24.37 13.05
N LEU A 147 -3.88 -25.65 12.78
CA LEU A 147 -4.33 -26.22 11.49
C LEU A 147 -5.80 -25.92 11.19
N THR A 148 -6.61 -25.50 12.15
CA THR A 148 -8.01 -25.05 11.89
C THR A 148 -8.11 -23.66 11.31
N HIS A 149 -7.05 -22.85 11.38
CA HIS A 149 -7.05 -21.51 10.84
C HIS A 149 -7.04 -21.50 9.30
N GLU A 150 -7.78 -20.58 8.71
CA GLU A 150 -7.98 -20.52 7.26
C GLU A 150 -6.66 -20.34 6.48
N CYS A 151 -5.73 -19.54 7.02
CA CYS A 151 -4.40 -19.35 6.41
C CYS A 151 -3.62 -20.66 6.24
N TYR A 152 -3.74 -21.61 7.19
CA TYR A 152 -3.12 -22.93 7.06
C TYR A 152 -3.91 -23.89 6.17
N LYS A 153 -5.25 -23.89 6.25
CA LYS A 153 -6.08 -24.75 5.39
C LYS A 153 -5.78 -24.52 3.90
N GLN A 154 -5.73 -23.27 3.47
CA GLN A 154 -5.42 -22.90 2.09
C GLN A 154 -4.01 -23.33 1.66
N ARG A 155 -3.05 -23.27 2.58
CA ARG A 155 -1.67 -23.69 2.31
C ARG A 155 -1.49 -25.21 2.31
N MET A 156 -2.24 -25.94 3.14
CA MET A 156 -2.17 -27.42 3.19
C MET A 156 -2.52 -28.08 1.85
N GLU A 157 -3.43 -27.49 1.07
CA GLU A 157 -3.79 -27.98 -0.27
C GLU A 157 -2.61 -27.95 -1.25
N ARG A 158 -1.64 -27.07 -1.04
CA ARG A 158 -0.46 -26.86 -1.92
C ARG A 158 0.87 -27.24 -1.28
N GLY A 159 0.84 -27.72 -0.05
CA GLY A 159 2.01 -28.08 0.72
C GLY A 159 2.47 -26.95 1.67
N LEU A 160 2.11 -27.08 2.94
CA LEU A 160 2.56 -26.19 4.03
C LEU A 160 3.92 -26.69 4.53
N THR A 161 4.94 -25.86 4.47
CA THR A 161 6.25 -26.19 5.05
C THR A 161 6.28 -25.95 6.54
N PHE A 162 7.15 -26.66 7.28
CA PHE A 162 7.38 -26.41 8.70
C PHE A 162 7.87 -24.97 8.97
N LEU A 163 8.63 -24.41 8.04
CA LEU A 163 9.09 -23.03 8.09
C LEU A 163 7.90 -22.06 8.16
N GLU A 164 6.98 -22.14 7.20
CA GLU A 164 5.78 -21.29 7.13
C GLU A 164 4.85 -21.51 8.32
N PHE A 165 4.75 -22.78 8.80
CA PHE A 165 3.94 -23.11 9.97
C PHE A 165 4.40 -22.39 11.24
N ASN A 166 5.71 -22.15 11.39
CA ASN A 166 6.26 -21.46 12.54
C ASN A 166 6.08 -19.94 12.49
N TYR A 167 5.64 -19.35 11.37
CA TYR A 167 5.49 -17.88 11.26
C TYR A 167 4.54 -17.34 12.34
N MET A 168 3.40 -17.97 12.57
CA MET A 168 2.45 -17.58 13.63
C MET A 168 3.10 -17.54 15.01
N ILE A 169 3.97 -18.49 15.32
CA ILE A 169 4.65 -18.57 16.63
C ILE A 169 5.61 -17.37 16.78
N MET A 170 6.33 -17.03 15.72
CA MET A 170 7.26 -15.88 15.73
C MET A 170 6.51 -14.56 15.89
N GLN A 171 5.43 -14.34 15.16
CA GLN A 171 4.61 -13.12 15.29
C GLN A 171 3.95 -13.05 16.68
N SER A 172 3.53 -14.18 17.22
CA SER A 172 3.01 -14.24 18.60
C SER A 172 4.08 -13.90 19.64
N TYR A 173 5.32 -14.35 19.41
CA TYR A 173 6.45 -14.00 20.26
C TYR A 173 6.80 -12.51 20.17
N ASP A 174 6.69 -11.90 18.97
CA ASP A 174 6.87 -10.46 18.80
C ASP A 174 5.89 -9.68 19.69
N PHE A 175 4.60 -10.03 19.69
CA PHE A 175 3.62 -9.36 20.52
C PHE A 175 3.93 -9.53 22.03
N TYR A 176 4.26 -10.75 22.45
CA TYR A 176 4.67 -11.05 23.82
C TYR A 176 5.90 -10.23 24.24
N LYS A 177 6.91 -10.12 23.38
CA LYS A 177 8.12 -9.34 23.62
C LYS A 177 7.83 -7.84 23.72
N LEU A 178 7.02 -7.32 22.80
CA LEU A 178 6.61 -5.92 22.81
C LEU A 178 5.74 -5.57 24.02
N PHE A 179 4.90 -6.51 24.49
CA PHE A 179 4.13 -6.34 25.69
C PHE A 179 5.05 -6.20 26.92
N GLN A 180 6.07 -7.06 27.04
CA GLN A 180 7.01 -7.03 28.15
C GLN A 180 7.89 -5.80 28.16
N ASP A 181 8.47 -5.44 27.00
CA ASP A 181 9.50 -4.40 26.91
C ASP A 181 8.92 -2.99 26.82
N TYR A 182 7.75 -2.84 26.19
CA TYR A 182 7.18 -1.52 25.86
C TYR A 182 5.75 -1.32 26.38
N GLY A 183 5.17 -2.28 27.08
CA GLY A 183 3.77 -2.21 27.51
C GLY A 183 2.78 -2.21 26.33
N CYS A 184 3.16 -2.83 25.22
CA CYS A 184 2.32 -2.91 24.03
C CYS A 184 1.07 -3.77 24.32
N ASN A 185 -0.09 -3.13 24.48
CA ASN A 185 -1.33 -3.80 24.86
C ASN A 185 -2.27 -4.09 23.69
N MET A 186 -1.94 -3.62 22.47
CA MET A 186 -2.76 -3.84 21.29
C MET A 186 -1.93 -4.18 20.05
N GLN A 187 -2.48 -5.06 19.22
CA GLN A 187 -1.99 -5.34 17.87
C GLN A 187 -3.04 -4.96 16.83
N PHE A 188 -2.60 -4.30 15.76
CA PHE A 188 -3.42 -4.08 14.57
C PHE A 188 -2.78 -4.76 13.35
N GLY A 189 -3.62 -5.16 12.41
CA GLY A 189 -3.18 -5.78 11.15
C GLY A 189 -4.31 -5.85 10.15
N GLY A 190 -4.00 -6.30 8.91
CA GLY A 190 -5.03 -6.64 7.92
C GLY A 190 -5.84 -7.85 8.38
N ASP A 191 -7.03 -8.02 7.81
CA ASP A 191 -7.93 -9.12 8.21
C ASP A 191 -7.34 -10.52 7.94
N ASP A 192 -6.40 -10.63 7.02
CA ASP A 192 -5.63 -11.84 6.77
C ASP A 192 -4.65 -12.22 7.91
N GLN A 193 -4.41 -11.32 8.87
CA GLN A 193 -3.51 -11.52 10.03
C GLN A 193 -4.23 -12.01 11.29
N TRP A 194 -5.55 -12.15 11.27
CA TRP A 194 -6.35 -12.43 12.47
C TRP A 194 -5.84 -13.61 13.31
N ALA A 195 -5.56 -14.74 12.66
CA ALA A 195 -5.06 -15.94 13.35
C ALA A 195 -3.71 -15.72 14.04
N ASN A 196 -2.78 -15.02 13.37
CA ASN A 196 -1.47 -14.70 13.92
C ASN A 196 -1.60 -13.77 15.14
N MET A 197 -2.51 -12.81 15.07
CA MET A 197 -2.77 -11.84 16.15
C MET A 197 -3.37 -12.52 17.39
N LEU A 198 -4.32 -13.43 17.20
CA LEU A 198 -4.89 -14.24 18.29
C LEU A 198 -3.85 -15.12 18.97
N GLY A 199 -2.88 -15.65 18.24
CA GLY A 199 -1.75 -16.39 18.82
C GLY A 199 -0.97 -15.55 19.80
N GLY A 200 -0.75 -14.26 19.51
CA GLY A 200 -0.06 -13.32 20.38
C GLY A 200 -0.84 -12.98 21.67
N THR A 201 -2.14 -12.66 21.54
CA THR A 201 -3.00 -12.40 22.71
C THR A 201 -3.06 -13.61 23.64
N GLU A 202 -3.18 -14.83 23.08
CA GLU A 202 -3.21 -16.06 23.84
C GLU A 202 -1.86 -16.36 24.53
N LEU A 203 -0.73 -16.11 23.86
CA LEU A 203 0.60 -16.31 24.45
C LEU A 203 0.81 -15.37 25.65
N ILE A 204 0.42 -14.10 25.54
CA ILE A 204 0.49 -13.12 26.63
C ILE A 204 -0.38 -13.58 27.80
N ARG A 205 -1.60 -14.03 27.55
CA ARG A 205 -2.50 -14.55 28.58
C ARG A 205 -1.92 -15.75 29.30
N LEU A 206 -1.39 -16.73 28.57
CA LEU A 206 -0.83 -17.96 29.13
C LEU A 206 0.46 -17.73 29.92
N LYS A 207 1.34 -16.86 29.42
CA LYS A 207 2.67 -16.63 30.03
C LYS A 207 2.66 -15.59 31.16
N LEU A 208 1.82 -14.57 31.04
CA LEU A 208 1.84 -13.42 31.95
C LEU A 208 0.55 -13.28 32.80
N GLY A 209 -0.52 -14.01 32.46
CA GLY A 209 -1.84 -13.83 33.08
C GLY A 209 -2.40 -12.41 32.88
N LYS A 210 -2.06 -11.78 31.76
CA LYS A 210 -2.48 -10.43 31.36
C LYS A 210 -3.30 -10.47 30.08
N ASP A 211 -4.14 -9.45 29.90
CA ASP A 211 -4.91 -9.27 28.68
C ASP A 211 -4.18 -8.35 27.71
N ALA A 212 -4.25 -8.70 26.44
CA ALA A 212 -3.83 -7.90 25.31
C ALA A 212 -4.85 -8.06 24.19
N TYR A 213 -4.99 -7.04 23.37
CA TYR A 213 -6.11 -6.94 22.43
C TYR A 213 -5.64 -6.91 21.00
N ALA A 214 -6.50 -7.34 20.10
CA ALA A 214 -6.24 -7.37 18.67
C ALA A 214 -7.44 -6.84 17.90
N MET A 215 -7.18 -6.03 16.87
CA MET A 215 -8.19 -5.53 15.94
C MET A 215 -7.65 -5.58 14.52
N THR A 216 -8.40 -6.20 13.61
CA THR A 216 -8.07 -6.19 12.19
C THR A 216 -8.79 -5.08 11.45
N ILE A 217 -8.17 -4.60 10.40
CA ILE A 217 -8.75 -3.65 9.45
C ILE A 217 -9.11 -4.36 8.15
N THR A 218 -10.16 -3.84 7.50
CA THR A 218 -10.61 -4.33 6.21
C THR A 218 -9.47 -4.28 5.18
N LEU A 219 -9.46 -5.22 4.25
CA LEU A 219 -8.50 -5.20 3.15
C LEU A 219 -8.90 -4.13 2.12
N LEU A 220 -7.91 -3.44 1.56
CA LEU A 220 -8.13 -2.46 0.50
C LEU A 220 -8.36 -3.18 -0.83
N LEU A 221 -9.63 -3.49 -1.08
CA LEU A 221 -10.09 -4.17 -2.29
C LEU A 221 -10.90 -3.21 -3.16
N ASN A 222 -10.76 -3.33 -4.48
CA ASN A 222 -11.65 -2.64 -5.41
C ASN A 222 -13.02 -3.34 -5.49
N SER A 223 -13.95 -2.77 -6.24
CA SER A 223 -15.31 -3.29 -6.47
C SER A 223 -15.35 -4.69 -7.10
N GLU A 224 -14.26 -5.13 -7.75
CA GLU A 224 -14.11 -6.48 -8.28
C GLU A 224 -13.51 -7.48 -7.26
N GLY A 225 -13.26 -7.07 -6.02
CA GLY A 225 -12.64 -7.89 -4.98
C GLY A 225 -11.13 -8.08 -5.11
N LYS A 226 -10.46 -7.32 -5.98
CA LYS A 226 -9.01 -7.39 -6.16
C LYS A 226 -8.29 -6.41 -5.24
N LYS A 227 -7.13 -6.82 -4.68
CA LYS A 227 -6.29 -5.94 -3.86
C LYS A 227 -5.84 -4.73 -4.69
N MET A 228 -6.10 -3.51 -4.17
CA MET A 228 -5.67 -2.25 -4.79
C MET A 228 -4.17 -2.02 -4.63
N GLY A 229 -3.63 -1.06 -5.39
CA GLY A 229 -2.20 -0.72 -5.35
C GLY A 229 -1.33 -1.55 -6.28
N LYS A 230 -1.94 -2.30 -7.20
CA LYS A 230 -1.23 -2.98 -8.29
C LYS A 230 -1.77 -2.49 -9.63
N THR A 231 -0.87 -2.25 -10.56
CA THR A 231 -1.17 -1.93 -11.96
C THR A 231 -0.55 -2.99 -12.85
N GLU A 232 -0.78 -2.92 -14.14
CA GLU A 232 -0.08 -3.76 -15.13
C GLU A 232 1.46 -3.58 -15.07
N LYS A 233 1.92 -2.42 -14.60
CA LYS A 233 3.34 -2.07 -14.41
C LYS A 233 3.90 -2.55 -13.06
N GLY A 234 3.10 -3.12 -12.18
CA GLY A 234 3.49 -3.58 -10.84
C GLY A 234 2.84 -2.82 -9.70
N ALA A 235 3.52 -2.74 -8.54
CA ALA A 235 3.00 -2.04 -7.36
C ALA A 235 3.05 -0.52 -7.55
N VAL A 236 2.07 0.17 -6.96
CA VAL A 236 2.08 1.63 -6.80
C VAL A 236 2.85 1.95 -5.52
N TRP A 237 4.04 2.49 -5.69
CA TRP A 237 4.99 2.74 -4.61
C TRP A 237 4.75 4.08 -3.93
N LEU A 238 5.15 4.20 -2.67
CA LEU A 238 5.14 5.47 -1.94
C LEU A 238 6.45 6.26 -2.13
N ASP A 239 7.45 5.65 -2.76
CA ASP A 239 8.69 6.29 -3.15
C ASP A 239 8.51 7.04 -4.48
N ALA A 240 8.87 8.33 -4.48
CA ALA A 240 8.75 9.21 -5.65
C ALA A 240 9.68 8.80 -6.81
N GLU A 241 10.77 8.10 -6.53
CA GLU A 241 11.70 7.59 -7.56
C GLU A 241 11.13 6.36 -8.28
N LYS A 242 10.20 5.62 -7.65
CA LYS A 242 9.56 4.41 -8.21
C LYS A 242 8.19 4.66 -8.82
N THR A 243 7.42 5.54 -8.21
CA THR A 243 6.13 6.03 -8.71
C THR A 243 6.13 7.54 -8.49
N THR A 244 6.24 8.29 -9.57
CA THR A 244 6.27 9.75 -9.48
C THR A 244 5.01 10.31 -8.81
N PRO A 245 5.06 11.49 -8.16
CA PRO A 245 3.87 12.10 -7.57
C PRO A 245 2.72 12.27 -8.55
N TYR A 246 3.03 12.55 -9.82
CA TYR A 246 2.03 12.64 -10.88
C TYR A 246 1.38 11.27 -11.19
N GLU A 247 2.16 10.20 -11.33
CA GLU A 247 1.64 8.84 -11.54
C GLU A 247 0.81 8.37 -10.35
N PHE A 248 1.26 8.69 -9.12
CA PHE A 248 0.53 8.41 -7.88
C PHE A 248 -0.81 9.17 -7.85
N TYR A 249 -0.82 10.46 -8.18
CA TYR A 249 -2.03 11.27 -8.32
C TYR A 249 -2.98 10.68 -9.37
N GLN A 250 -2.48 10.33 -10.55
CA GLN A 250 -3.27 9.75 -11.63
C GLN A 250 -3.86 8.38 -11.27
N TYR A 251 -3.13 7.56 -10.52
CA TYR A 251 -3.66 6.30 -10.04
C TYR A 251 -4.96 6.52 -9.24
N TRP A 252 -4.95 7.43 -8.28
CA TRP A 252 -6.11 7.73 -7.45
C TRP A 252 -7.19 8.51 -8.20
N ARG A 253 -6.81 9.38 -9.10
CA ARG A 253 -7.74 10.15 -9.96
C ARG A 253 -8.54 9.23 -10.91
N ASN A 254 -8.01 8.04 -11.21
CA ASN A 254 -8.56 7.07 -12.12
C ASN A 254 -9.25 5.88 -11.46
N VAL A 255 -9.43 5.87 -10.14
CA VAL A 255 -10.24 4.84 -9.46
C VAL A 255 -11.67 4.80 -10.01
N SER A 256 -12.33 3.66 -9.89
CA SER A 256 -13.72 3.52 -10.36
C SER A 256 -14.67 4.42 -9.57
N ASP A 257 -15.81 4.78 -10.18
CA ASP A 257 -16.85 5.53 -9.51
C ASP A 257 -17.39 4.80 -8.27
N GLN A 258 -17.38 3.46 -8.31
CA GLN A 258 -17.83 2.61 -7.21
C GLN A 258 -16.85 2.58 -6.03
N ASP A 259 -15.57 2.88 -6.27
CA ASP A 259 -14.51 2.76 -5.27
C ASP A 259 -14.12 4.09 -4.61
N VAL A 260 -14.41 5.23 -5.25
CA VAL A 260 -13.89 6.54 -4.81
C VAL A 260 -14.31 6.90 -3.39
N ILE A 261 -15.58 6.75 -3.05
CA ILE A 261 -16.10 7.07 -1.70
C ILE A 261 -15.50 6.14 -0.65
N LYS A 262 -15.42 4.85 -0.95
CA LYS A 262 -14.74 3.89 -0.08
C LYS A 262 -13.28 4.27 0.16
N CYS A 263 -12.54 4.63 -0.89
CA CYS A 263 -11.15 5.07 -0.77
C CYS A 263 -11.02 6.35 0.06
N LEU A 264 -11.91 7.33 -0.10
CA LEU A 264 -11.95 8.53 0.72
C LEU A 264 -12.15 8.19 2.20
N LYS A 265 -13.11 7.30 2.53
CA LYS A 265 -13.37 6.85 3.90
C LYS A 265 -12.16 6.17 4.53
N LEU A 266 -11.54 5.22 3.82
CA LEU A 266 -10.48 4.37 4.35
C LEU A 266 -9.13 5.07 4.46
N LEU A 267 -8.77 5.91 3.49
CA LEU A 267 -7.38 6.36 3.29
C LEU A 267 -7.14 7.83 3.61
N THR A 268 -8.18 8.69 3.62
CA THR A 268 -7.99 10.13 3.80
C THR A 268 -8.32 10.61 5.21
N PHE A 269 -7.84 11.80 5.55
CA PHE A 269 -8.18 12.54 6.77
C PHE A 269 -9.28 13.58 6.55
N VAL A 270 -9.94 13.55 5.40
CA VAL A 270 -11.14 14.34 5.12
C VAL A 270 -12.22 14.04 6.18
N PRO A 271 -12.90 15.04 6.75
CA PRO A 271 -13.96 14.79 7.71
C PRO A 271 -15.00 13.81 7.20
N ILE A 272 -15.38 12.83 8.02
CA ILE A 272 -16.29 11.75 7.59
C ILE A 272 -17.66 12.30 7.18
N GLU A 273 -18.13 13.38 7.83
CA GLU A 273 -19.37 14.08 7.50
C GLU A 273 -19.36 14.64 6.07
N GLN A 274 -18.23 15.18 5.64
CA GLN A 274 -18.05 15.68 4.26
C GLN A 274 -18.07 14.54 3.25
N ILE A 275 -17.46 13.39 3.58
CA ILE A 275 -17.46 12.21 2.70
C ILE A 275 -18.87 11.63 2.59
N GLU A 276 -19.59 11.53 3.68
CA GLU A 276 -20.98 11.04 3.71
C GLU A 276 -21.93 11.99 2.96
N GLU A 277 -21.68 13.30 3.00
CA GLU A 277 -22.41 14.27 2.18
C GLU A 277 -22.14 14.03 0.70
N MET A 278 -20.87 13.85 0.31
CA MET A 278 -20.52 13.49 -1.08
C MET A 278 -21.17 12.18 -1.53
N GLU A 279 -21.22 11.16 -0.66
CA GLU A 279 -21.87 9.88 -0.94
C GLU A 279 -23.36 10.02 -1.24
N ARG A 280 -24.04 10.97 -0.56
CA ARG A 280 -25.49 11.22 -0.76
C ARG A 280 -25.80 12.11 -1.96
N THR A 281 -24.89 13.00 -2.33
CA THR A 281 -25.19 14.11 -3.26
C THR A 281 -24.51 13.99 -4.62
N LEU A 282 -23.37 13.25 -4.72
CA LEU A 282 -22.61 13.19 -5.95
C LEU A 282 -23.00 11.96 -6.79
N GLU A 283 -23.39 12.21 -8.03
CA GLU A 283 -23.71 11.17 -9.01
C GLU A 283 -23.03 11.43 -10.36
N GLY A 284 -22.72 10.35 -11.09
CA GLY A 284 -22.19 10.43 -12.45
C GLY A 284 -20.92 11.29 -12.55
N GLN A 285 -20.95 12.33 -13.38
CA GLN A 285 -19.79 13.20 -13.60
C GLN A 285 -19.37 14.00 -12.36
N GLN A 286 -20.25 14.22 -11.40
CA GLN A 286 -19.93 14.93 -10.16
C GLN A 286 -18.95 14.15 -9.27
N LEU A 287 -18.92 12.81 -9.38
CA LEU A 287 -17.92 11.96 -8.71
C LEU A 287 -16.47 12.31 -9.09
N ASN A 288 -16.26 13.04 -10.19
CA ASN A 288 -14.93 13.57 -10.53
C ASN A 288 -14.38 14.52 -9.46
N GLN A 289 -15.24 15.25 -8.73
CA GLN A 289 -14.81 16.10 -7.61
C GLN A 289 -14.30 15.25 -6.43
N ALA A 290 -14.98 14.15 -6.12
CA ALA A 290 -14.54 13.20 -5.10
C ALA A 290 -13.20 12.52 -5.49
N LYS A 291 -13.02 12.16 -6.77
CA LYS A 291 -11.75 11.61 -7.27
C LYS A 291 -10.60 12.60 -7.23
N GLU A 292 -10.88 13.87 -7.54
CA GLU A 292 -9.89 14.95 -7.43
C GLU A 292 -9.45 15.16 -5.98
N LEU A 293 -10.43 15.23 -5.06
CA LEU A 293 -10.17 15.34 -3.63
C LEU A 293 -9.36 14.13 -3.11
N LEU A 294 -9.72 12.91 -3.51
CA LEU A 294 -9.00 11.69 -3.14
C LEU A 294 -7.55 11.75 -3.61
N ALA A 295 -7.34 12.01 -4.90
CA ALA A 295 -6.01 12.05 -5.51
C ALA A 295 -5.13 13.13 -4.89
N TYR A 296 -5.68 14.32 -4.68
CA TYR A 296 -4.97 15.43 -4.04
C TYR A 296 -4.58 15.09 -2.60
N SER A 297 -5.56 14.70 -1.77
CA SER A 297 -5.33 14.40 -0.34
C SER A 297 -4.29 13.30 -0.13
N LEU A 298 -4.31 12.25 -0.96
CA LEU A 298 -3.36 11.15 -0.82
C LEU A 298 -1.97 11.52 -1.35
N THR A 299 -1.89 12.31 -2.42
CA THR A 299 -0.61 12.81 -2.94
C THR A 299 0.03 13.80 -1.97
N GLU A 300 -0.75 14.69 -1.37
CA GLU A 300 -0.28 15.61 -0.32
C GLU A 300 0.25 14.84 0.90
N LEU A 301 -0.47 13.81 1.33
CA LEU A 301 -0.08 13.00 2.49
C LEU A 301 1.25 12.26 2.27
N VAL A 302 1.49 11.74 1.06
CA VAL A 302 2.66 10.92 0.72
C VAL A 302 3.85 11.76 0.26
N HIS A 303 3.61 12.74 -0.61
CA HIS A 303 4.65 13.49 -1.32
C HIS A 303 4.76 14.95 -0.91
N GLY A 304 3.83 15.43 -0.08
CA GLY A 304 3.76 16.81 0.37
C GLY A 304 2.92 17.72 -0.53
N LYS A 305 2.60 18.92 0.00
CA LYS A 305 1.68 19.86 -0.63
C LYS A 305 2.16 20.33 -2.00
N GLU A 306 3.42 20.70 -2.12
CA GLU A 306 3.98 21.22 -3.38
C GLU A 306 3.85 20.18 -4.52
N ALA A 307 4.20 18.92 -4.25
CA ALA A 307 4.08 17.83 -5.22
C ALA A 307 2.61 17.55 -5.59
N ALA A 308 1.67 17.68 -4.63
CA ALA A 308 0.24 17.53 -4.89
C ALA A 308 -0.32 18.68 -5.75
N ASP A 309 0.08 19.91 -5.47
CA ASP A 309 -0.31 21.09 -6.27
C ASP A 309 0.19 20.93 -7.72
N GLN A 310 1.46 20.59 -7.92
CA GLN A 310 2.05 20.36 -9.25
C GLN A 310 1.37 19.21 -10.01
N ALA A 311 1.09 18.09 -9.33
CA ALA A 311 0.42 16.94 -9.95
C ALA A 311 -1.02 17.28 -10.34
N GLN A 312 -1.74 18.02 -9.51
CA GLN A 312 -3.10 18.48 -9.81
C GLN A 312 -3.13 19.45 -10.99
N ASP A 313 -2.23 20.44 -11.01
CA ASP A 313 -2.16 21.45 -12.06
C ASP A 313 -1.79 20.79 -13.40
N ALA A 314 -0.82 19.87 -13.41
CA ALA A 314 -0.48 19.08 -14.57
C ALA A 314 -1.68 18.26 -15.09
N ALA A 315 -2.46 17.65 -14.18
CA ALA A 315 -3.66 16.91 -14.56
C ALA A 315 -4.74 17.82 -15.16
N LYS A 316 -4.96 19.03 -14.59
CA LYS A 316 -5.92 20.02 -15.10
C LYS A 316 -5.50 20.60 -16.44
N ALA A 317 -4.22 20.89 -16.63
CA ALA A 317 -3.68 21.47 -17.88
C ALA A 317 -3.93 20.55 -19.08
N ILE A 318 -3.88 19.24 -18.89
CA ILE A 318 -4.18 18.26 -19.95
C ILE A 318 -5.65 18.34 -20.42
N PHE A 319 -6.58 18.75 -19.52
CA PHE A 319 -7.99 18.84 -19.86
C PHE A 319 -8.41 20.23 -20.42
N THR A 320 -7.67 21.30 -20.07
CA THR A 320 -8.06 22.69 -20.42
C THR A 320 -7.33 23.28 -21.60
N SER A 321 -6.11 22.83 -21.84
CA SER A 321 -5.33 23.39 -22.95
C SER A 321 -4.31 22.35 -23.41
N GLY A 322 -4.40 21.68 -24.45
CA GLY A 322 -3.43 20.73 -24.97
C GLY A 322 -1.92 21.04 -24.82
N SER A 323 -1.53 21.82 -23.83
CA SER A 323 -0.14 22.26 -23.61
C SER A 323 0.14 22.68 -22.17
N SER A 324 0.60 21.77 -21.36
CA SER A 324 1.68 21.98 -20.38
C SER A 324 2.16 20.59 -19.90
N SER A 325 3.32 20.23 -20.38
CA SER A 325 3.85 18.88 -20.35
C SER A 325 4.95 18.67 -19.28
N GLU A 326 5.21 19.67 -18.41
CA GLU A 326 6.38 19.66 -17.52
C GLU A 326 6.44 18.51 -16.51
N ASN A 327 5.29 18.01 -16.06
CA ASN A 327 5.19 16.94 -15.05
C ASN A 327 4.59 15.63 -15.59
N MET A 328 4.52 15.46 -16.90
CA MET A 328 4.00 14.26 -17.54
C MET A 328 5.09 13.17 -17.57
N PRO A 329 4.77 11.87 -17.38
CA PRO A 329 5.72 10.81 -17.64
C PRO A 329 6.39 11.00 -18.97
N THR A 330 7.71 11.12 -18.98
CA THR A 330 8.48 11.53 -20.15
C THR A 330 9.48 10.45 -20.52
N THR A 331 9.57 10.14 -21.82
CA THR A 331 10.64 9.29 -22.36
C THR A 331 11.46 10.13 -23.35
N ALA A 332 12.77 10.15 -23.15
CA ALA A 332 13.71 10.69 -24.10
C ALA A 332 14.02 9.65 -25.18
N ILE A 333 13.94 10.03 -26.43
CA ILE A 333 14.30 9.21 -27.60
C ILE A 333 15.56 9.79 -28.21
N PRO A 334 16.65 8.99 -28.34
CA PRO A 334 17.86 9.45 -29.01
C PRO A 334 17.59 9.85 -30.44
N ALA A 335 18.11 11.01 -30.87
CA ALA A 335 17.95 11.47 -32.26
C ALA A 335 18.45 10.44 -33.29
N ALA A 336 19.43 9.62 -32.92
CA ALA A 336 19.95 8.53 -33.77
C ALA A 336 18.93 7.42 -34.07
N ASP A 337 17.86 7.31 -33.27
CA ASP A 337 16.80 6.32 -33.43
C ASP A 337 15.68 6.80 -34.40
N LEU A 338 15.75 8.04 -34.83
CA LEU A 338 14.77 8.64 -35.74
C LEU A 338 15.16 8.41 -37.19
N GLN A 339 14.16 8.19 -38.05
CA GLN A 339 14.30 8.18 -39.50
C GLN A 339 13.64 9.44 -40.05
N ASP A 340 14.41 10.30 -40.71
CA ASP A 340 13.96 11.59 -41.22
C ASP A 340 13.20 12.43 -40.16
N GLY A 341 13.69 12.45 -38.93
CA GLY A 341 13.07 13.20 -37.82
C GLY A 341 11.79 12.58 -37.27
N GLY A 342 11.44 11.37 -37.62
CA GLY A 342 10.22 10.68 -37.17
C GLY A 342 10.45 9.25 -36.75
N MET A 343 9.42 8.67 -36.11
CA MET A 343 9.39 7.26 -35.68
C MET A 343 8.00 6.67 -35.93
N GLY A 344 7.96 5.39 -36.36
CA GLY A 344 6.69 4.67 -36.51
C GLY A 344 5.93 4.57 -35.19
N ILE A 345 4.63 4.87 -35.21
CA ILE A 345 3.78 4.94 -33.99
C ILE A 345 3.87 3.69 -33.14
N LEU A 346 3.96 2.48 -33.70
CA LEU A 346 4.03 1.23 -32.92
C LEU A 346 5.32 1.15 -32.13
N THR A 347 6.45 1.45 -32.75
CA THR A 347 7.77 1.47 -32.11
C THR A 347 7.85 2.55 -31.05
N LEU A 348 7.29 3.72 -31.36
CA LEU A 348 7.22 4.85 -30.44
C LEU A 348 6.45 4.51 -29.17
N MET A 349 5.28 3.87 -29.28
CA MET A 349 4.47 3.44 -28.14
C MET A 349 5.17 2.39 -27.26
N VAL A 350 5.94 1.50 -27.87
CA VAL A 350 6.71 0.49 -27.10
C VAL A 350 7.90 1.14 -26.42
N LYS A 351 8.66 2.02 -27.08
CA LYS A 351 9.78 2.74 -26.49
C LYS A 351 9.34 3.68 -25.36
N ALA A 352 8.19 4.32 -25.51
CA ALA A 352 7.56 5.15 -24.46
C ALA A 352 6.98 4.32 -23.30
N GLY A 353 7.10 2.99 -23.31
CA GLY A 353 6.55 2.12 -22.26
C GLY A 353 5.02 2.11 -22.19
N LEU A 354 4.34 2.59 -23.21
CA LEU A 354 2.89 2.62 -23.32
C LEU A 354 2.29 1.26 -23.69
N CYS A 355 3.06 0.41 -24.37
CA CYS A 355 2.68 -0.93 -24.79
C CYS A 355 3.83 -1.91 -24.56
N ALA A 356 3.51 -3.14 -24.19
CA ALA A 356 4.50 -4.20 -24.00
C ALA A 356 5.05 -4.75 -25.34
N SER A 357 4.31 -4.56 -26.44
CA SER A 357 4.70 -5.06 -27.78
C SER A 357 4.07 -4.27 -28.92
N ASN A 358 4.70 -4.35 -30.10
CA ASN A 358 4.14 -3.78 -31.34
C ASN A 358 2.77 -4.38 -31.70
N GLY A 359 2.48 -5.63 -31.28
CA GLY A 359 1.18 -6.28 -31.48
C GLY A 359 0.07 -5.63 -30.68
N GLU A 360 0.36 -5.27 -29.42
CA GLU A 360 -0.57 -4.51 -28.57
C GLU A 360 -0.79 -3.10 -29.11
N ALA A 361 0.28 -2.40 -29.44
CA ALA A 361 0.22 -1.06 -29.99
C ALA A 361 -0.63 -1.03 -31.29
N ARG A 362 -0.46 -2.01 -32.17
CA ARG A 362 -1.24 -2.14 -33.42
C ARG A 362 -2.73 -2.26 -33.16
N ARG A 363 -3.14 -3.12 -32.23
CA ARG A 363 -4.56 -3.29 -31.85
C ARG A 363 -5.16 -1.98 -31.34
N LEU A 364 -4.43 -1.28 -30.46
CA LEU A 364 -4.87 0.00 -29.89
C LEU A 364 -5.02 1.08 -30.96
N VAL A 365 -4.06 1.20 -31.86
CA VAL A 365 -4.12 2.16 -32.97
C VAL A 365 -5.32 1.86 -33.88
N GLN A 366 -5.51 0.60 -34.30
CA GLN A 366 -6.63 0.18 -35.16
C GLN A 366 -8.00 0.39 -34.51
N GLN A 367 -8.10 0.23 -33.17
CA GLN A 367 -9.31 0.51 -32.40
C GLN A 367 -9.53 2.02 -32.17
N GLY A 368 -8.62 2.87 -32.67
CA GLY A 368 -8.68 4.31 -32.48
C GLY A 368 -8.47 4.77 -31.05
N GLY A 369 -7.75 3.95 -30.26
CA GLY A 369 -7.40 4.25 -28.88
C GLY A 369 -6.13 5.06 -28.69
N VAL A 370 -5.54 5.62 -29.78
CA VAL A 370 -4.30 6.38 -29.74
C VAL A 370 -4.49 7.75 -30.37
N SER A 371 -3.99 8.79 -29.72
CA SER A 371 -3.85 10.13 -30.28
C SER A 371 -2.45 10.68 -30.02
N VAL A 372 -1.92 11.44 -30.93
CA VAL A 372 -0.64 12.16 -30.81
C VAL A 372 -0.93 13.64 -30.97
N ASN A 373 -0.50 14.47 -30.04
CA ASN A 373 -0.77 15.92 -30.01
C ASN A 373 -2.25 16.26 -30.24
N ASN A 374 -3.16 15.49 -29.64
CA ASN A 374 -4.62 15.55 -29.76
C ASN A 374 -5.18 15.08 -31.12
N GLU A 375 -4.36 14.71 -32.06
CA GLU A 375 -4.82 14.13 -33.34
C GLU A 375 -4.91 12.61 -33.24
N LYS A 376 -6.05 12.05 -33.65
CA LYS A 376 -6.30 10.61 -33.57
C LYS A 376 -5.48 9.86 -34.61
N VAL A 377 -4.69 8.88 -34.17
CA VAL A 377 -3.90 8.02 -35.04
C VAL A 377 -4.61 6.68 -35.19
N THR A 378 -4.98 6.33 -36.42
CA THR A 378 -5.68 5.09 -36.77
C THR A 378 -4.89 4.18 -37.71
N ASP A 379 -3.85 4.70 -38.36
CA ASP A 379 -2.97 3.92 -39.21
C ASP A 379 -1.78 3.37 -38.42
N PRO A 380 -1.65 2.03 -38.27
CA PRO A 380 -0.50 1.42 -37.61
C PRO A 380 0.84 1.67 -38.30
N LYS A 381 0.84 2.15 -39.55
CA LYS A 381 2.06 2.50 -40.28
C LYS A 381 2.41 3.99 -40.19
N ALA A 382 1.62 4.77 -39.45
CA ALA A 382 1.87 6.20 -39.28
C ALA A 382 3.27 6.45 -38.73
N ILE A 383 3.99 7.39 -39.36
CA ILE A 383 5.25 7.93 -38.88
C ILE A 383 4.92 9.23 -38.15
N ILE A 384 5.33 9.29 -36.89
CA ILE A 384 5.14 10.47 -36.05
C ILE A 384 6.42 11.28 -36.07
N THR A 385 6.33 12.50 -36.57
CA THR A 385 7.44 13.46 -36.52
C THR A 385 7.60 13.91 -35.05
N LEU A 386 8.81 13.78 -34.53
CA LEU A 386 9.16 14.18 -33.19
C LEU A 386 9.89 15.54 -33.27
N ASP A 387 9.09 16.60 -33.22
CA ASP A 387 9.60 17.97 -33.27
C ASP A 387 9.29 18.67 -31.94
N GLY A 388 10.27 18.67 -31.06
CA GLY A 388 10.12 19.17 -29.69
C GLY A 388 9.40 18.18 -28.75
N GLU A 389 8.39 18.67 -28.02
CA GLU A 389 7.60 17.85 -27.11
C GLU A 389 6.43 17.18 -27.86
N THR A 390 6.37 15.87 -27.82
CA THR A 390 5.28 15.10 -28.44
C THR A 390 4.47 14.40 -27.35
N ILE A 391 3.16 14.64 -27.29
CA ILE A 391 2.26 14.04 -26.31
C ILE A 391 1.49 12.89 -26.95
N ILE A 392 1.65 11.69 -26.40
CA ILE A 392 0.91 10.49 -26.81
C ILE A 392 -0.18 10.20 -25.79
N LYS A 393 -1.41 10.01 -26.25
CA LYS A 393 -2.55 9.59 -25.44
C LYS A 393 -2.94 8.15 -25.80
N LYS A 394 -2.93 7.25 -24.79
CA LYS A 394 -3.43 5.86 -24.90
C LYS A 394 -4.78 5.76 -24.20
N GLY A 395 -5.82 5.46 -24.95
CA GLY A 395 -7.19 5.41 -24.44
C GLY A 395 -7.71 6.76 -23.93
N LYS A 396 -8.56 6.73 -22.91
CA LYS A 396 -9.17 7.96 -22.35
C LYS A 396 -8.35 8.63 -21.26
N LYS A 397 -7.38 7.91 -20.67
CA LYS A 397 -6.83 8.26 -19.34
C LYS A 397 -5.30 8.30 -19.25
N VAL A 398 -4.56 7.74 -20.19
CA VAL A 398 -3.10 7.65 -20.13
C VAL A 398 -2.48 8.65 -21.09
N PHE A 399 -1.62 9.52 -20.58
CA PHE A 399 -0.86 10.51 -21.34
C PHE A 399 0.62 10.31 -21.07
N HIS A 400 1.45 10.49 -22.08
CA HIS A 400 2.89 10.32 -22.00
C HIS A 400 3.58 11.33 -22.93
N LYS A 401 4.63 11.96 -22.42
CA LYS A 401 5.44 12.89 -23.20
C LYS A 401 6.66 12.17 -23.78
N VAL A 402 6.97 12.47 -25.00
CA VAL A 402 8.20 12.05 -25.69
C VAL A 402 8.98 13.29 -26.07
N VAL A 403 10.26 13.29 -25.78
CA VAL A 403 11.23 14.32 -26.18
C VAL A 403 12.39 13.69 -26.94
N VAL A 404 13.03 14.45 -27.80
CA VAL A 404 14.23 14.01 -28.54
C VAL A 404 15.46 14.53 -27.81
N GLU A 405 16.41 13.62 -27.55
CA GLU A 405 17.75 13.93 -26.99
C GLU A 405 18.84 13.89 -28.06
#